data_52ceee24b9a945843c7d2c4a7303386a
#
_entry.id   52ceee24b9a945843c7d2c4a7303386a
#
_cell.length_a   1.000
_cell.length_b   1.000
_cell.length_c   1.000
_cell.angle_alpha   90.00
_cell.angle_beta   90.00
_cell.angle_gamma   90.00
#
_symmetry.space_group_name_H-M   'P 1'
#
loop_
_entity.id
_entity.type
_entity.pdbx_description
1 polymer ?
#
loop_
_entity_poly.entity_id
_entity_poly.type
_entity_poly.pdbx_seq_one_letter_code
_entity_poly.pdbx_strand_id
1 'polypeptide(L)'
;GSPPFAVPVLARLCASTHVPLALVTPPDRPRGRGRKVEPSELALLARSLGVPVLQPADPHAAEFLADLRARAPDVLLVASYGVIMKEALLALAPHGALNVHASLLPRHRGASPIQAAILAGDATTGVSLQRIVQRLDEGDVLLAREMPIAADATAGELLAELAPLGGEIAVEGLDL
;
A
#
# COMPACT_ATOMS: atom_id res chain seq x y z
N GLY A 1 5.12 0.03 1.67
CA GLY A 1 4.32 1.09 1.08
C GLY A 1 5.11 2.35 0.77
N SER A 2 4.51 3.26 0.07
CA SER A 2 5.08 4.58 -0.24
C SER A 2 4.02 5.67 0.00
N PRO A 3 4.42 6.86 0.51
CA PRO A 3 3.50 7.97 0.67
C PRO A 3 3.09 8.55 -0.70
N PRO A 4 1.98 9.33 -0.78
CA PRO A 4 1.10 9.72 0.34
C PRO A 4 -0.02 8.70 0.65
N PHE A 5 -0.37 7.78 -0.27
CA PHE A 5 -1.49 6.85 -0.11
C PHE A 5 -1.31 5.91 1.11
N ALA A 6 -0.09 5.41 1.36
CA ALA A 6 0.17 4.45 2.43
C ALA A 6 0.16 5.07 3.85
N VAL A 7 0.24 6.40 3.99
CA VAL A 7 0.28 7.08 5.30
C VAL A 7 -1.04 6.90 6.08
N PRO A 8 -2.23 7.21 5.52
CA PRO A 8 -3.50 6.95 6.20
C PRO A 8 -3.77 5.46 6.43
N VAL A 9 -3.33 4.59 5.49
CA VAL A 9 -3.47 3.13 5.66
C VAL A 9 -2.68 2.65 6.88
N LEU A 10 -1.41 3.06 7.03
CA LEU A 10 -0.60 2.71 8.20
C LEU A 10 -1.22 3.26 9.49
N ALA A 11 -1.65 4.53 9.50
CA ALA A 11 -2.27 5.15 10.67
C ALA A 11 -3.51 4.36 11.12
N ARG A 12 -4.36 3.95 10.17
CA ARG A 12 -5.58 3.19 10.46
C ARG A 12 -5.29 1.79 10.99
N LEU A 13 -4.27 1.10 10.43
CA LEU A 13 -3.82 -0.21 10.94
C LEU A 13 -3.32 -0.09 12.38
N CYS A 14 -2.47 0.89 12.67
CA CYS A 14 -1.94 1.09 14.02
C CYS A 14 -3.01 1.46 15.06
N ALA A 15 -4.16 2.00 14.61
CA ALA A 15 -5.32 2.30 15.46
C ALA A 15 -6.31 1.12 15.56
N SER A 16 -6.00 -0.03 15.00
CA SER A 16 -6.81 -1.25 15.01
C SER A 16 -6.15 -2.36 15.82
N THR A 17 -6.76 -3.55 15.82
CA THR A 17 -6.17 -4.79 16.36
C THR A 17 -5.04 -5.35 15.50
N HIS A 18 -4.90 -4.88 14.26
CA HIS A 18 -3.91 -5.33 13.26
C HIS A 18 -2.68 -4.42 13.20
N VAL A 19 -2.03 -4.21 14.34
CA VAL A 19 -0.81 -3.40 14.39
C VAL A 19 0.30 -4.09 13.59
N PRO A 20 0.92 -3.41 12.58
CA PRO A 20 1.94 -4.03 11.76
C PRO A 20 3.19 -4.43 12.57
N LEU A 21 3.71 -5.63 12.33
CA LEU A 21 5.00 -6.11 12.91
C LEU A 21 6.19 -5.26 12.43
N ALA A 22 6.12 -4.76 11.21
CA ALA A 22 7.09 -3.86 10.61
C ALA A 22 6.51 -3.16 9.38
N LEU A 23 7.04 -1.98 9.09
CA LEU A 23 6.85 -1.28 7.83
C LEU A 23 8.03 -1.59 6.90
N VAL A 24 7.77 -2.13 5.72
CA VAL A 24 8.76 -2.21 4.64
C VAL A 24 8.53 -1.04 3.67
N THR A 25 9.56 -0.22 3.47
CA THR A 25 9.49 0.95 2.57
C THR A 25 10.83 1.11 1.83
N PRO A 26 10.86 1.72 0.64
CA PRO A 26 12.14 1.99 -0.04
C PRO A 26 13.11 2.79 0.84
N PRO A 27 14.43 2.64 0.62
CA PRO A 27 15.44 3.45 1.31
C PRO A 27 15.19 4.97 1.14
N ASP A 28 15.60 5.72 2.14
CA ASP A 28 15.54 7.17 2.11
C ASP A 28 16.35 7.70 0.93
N ARG A 29 15.82 8.70 0.24
CA ARG A 29 16.43 9.27 -0.97
C ARG A 29 16.59 10.77 -0.83
N PRO A 30 17.59 11.36 -1.50
CA PRO A 30 17.74 12.82 -1.55
C PRO A 30 16.46 13.48 -2.06
N ARG A 31 15.91 14.43 -1.29
CA ARG A 31 14.69 15.17 -1.63
C ARG A 31 14.94 16.68 -1.62
N GLY A 32 14.10 17.43 -2.35
CA GLY A 32 14.10 18.88 -2.40
C GLY A 32 15.34 19.49 -3.07
N ARG A 33 15.42 20.82 -3.07
CA ARG A 33 16.49 21.61 -3.72
C ARG A 33 17.88 21.38 -3.12
N GLY A 34 17.97 20.98 -1.86
CA GLY A 34 19.24 20.72 -1.15
C GLY A 34 19.74 19.28 -1.25
N ARG A 35 19.02 18.37 -1.91
CA ARG A 35 19.35 16.94 -2.05
C ARG A 35 19.74 16.24 -0.73
N LYS A 36 19.19 16.69 0.40
CA LYS A 36 19.39 16.00 1.69
C LYS A 36 18.63 14.68 1.69
N VAL A 37 19.28 13.65 2.22
CA VAL A 37 18.62 12.36 2.48
C VAL A 37 17.73 12.55 3.70
N GLU A 38 16.42 12.49 3.50
CA GLU A 38 15.43 12.67 4.55
C GLU A 38 14.49 11.46 4.58
N PRO A 39 14.09 11.01 5.79
CA PRO A 39 13.10 9.96 5.93
C PRO A 39 11.79 10.34 5.24
N SER A 40 11.11 9.34 4.67
CA SER A 40 9.79 9.56 4.14
C SER A 40 8.78 9.83 5.26
N GLU A 41 7.70 10.57 4.96
CA GLU A 41 6.59 10.80 5.89
C GLU A 41 6.07 9.48 6.49
N LEU A 42 5.95 8.44 5.65
CA LEU A 42 5.53 7.11 6.07
C LEU A 42 6.51 6.50 7.09
N ALA A 43 7.83 6.64 6.86
CA ALA A 43 8.84 6.14 7.80
C ALA A 43 8.84 6.92 9.13
N LEU A 44 8.62 8.23 9.07
CA LEU A 44 8.49 9.08 10.26
C LEU A 44 7.27 8.68 11.09
N LEU A 45 6.12 8.50 10.43
CA LEU A 45 4.90 8.06 11.09
C LEU A 45 5.09 6.69 11.74
N ALA A 46 5.66 5.71 11.03
CA ALA A 46 5.90 4.38 11.59
C ALA A 46 6.76 4.44 12.86
N ARG A 47 7.84 5.20 12.83
CA ARG A 47 8.73 5.40 14.00
C ARG A 47 8.00 6.05 15.17
N SER A 48 7.16 7.07 14.92
CA SER A 48 6.38 7.73 15.97
C SER A 48 5.33 6.83 16.61
N LEU A 49 4.86 5.83 15.87
CA LEU A 49 3.90 4.83 16.35
C LEU A 49 4.57 3.55 16.90
N GLY A 50 5.91 3.53 16.99
CA GLY A 50 6.65 2.39 17.50
C GLY A 50 6.74 1.20 16.54
N VAL A 51 6.38 1.37 15.26
CA VAL A 51 6.46 0.32 14.24
C VAL A 51 7.88 0.27 13.67
N PRO A 52 8.58 -0.88 13.74
CA PRO A 52 9.90 -1.06 13.14
C PRO A 52 9.90 -0.73 11.64
N VAL A 53 10.89 0.03 11.16
CA VAL A 53 11.01 0.41 9.75
C VAL A 53 12.15 -0.37 9.11
N LEU A 54 11.83 -1.14 8.07
CA LEU A 54 12.77 -1.94 7.28
C LEU A 54 12.91 -1.29 5.89
N GLN A 55 14.14 -0.97 5.50
CA GLN A 55 14.42 -0.26 4.26
C GLN A 55 15.45 -1.04 3.41
N PRO A 56 15.10 -2.25 2.93
CA PRO A 56 16.02 -3.04 2.13
C PRO A 56 16.34 -2.34 0.80
N ALA A 57 17.59 -2.42 0.37
CA ALA A 57 18.00 -1.98 -0.97
C ALA A 57 17.39 -2.89 -2.06
N ASP A 58 17.33 -4.19 -1.77
CA ASP A 58 16.60 -5.20 -2.57
C ASP A 58 15.68 -6.02 -1.64
N PRO A 59 14.34 -5.90 -1.76
CA PRO A 59 13.41 -6.67 -0.96
C PRO A 59 13.37 -8.16 -1.31
N HIS A 60 14.11 -8.58 -2.33
CA HIS A 60 14.24 -9.99 -2.72
C HIS A 60 15.57 -10.61 -2.30
N ALA A 61 16.45 -9.86 -1.64
CA ALA A 61 17.70 -10.39 -1.12
C ALA A 61 17.45 -11.51 -0.09
N ALA A 62 18.23 -12.58 -0.15
CA ALA A 62 18.03 -13.77 0.68
C ALA A 62 18.05 -13.45 2.20
N GLU A 63 18.96 -12.57 2.61
CA GLU A 63 19.07 -12.10 4.00
C GLU A 63 17.82 -11.31 4.47
N PHE A 64 17.26 -10.46 3.62
CA PHE A 64 16.03 -9.74 3.95
C PHE A 64 14.82 -10.69 4.02
N LEU A 65 14.71 -11.64 3.10
CA LEU A 65 13.67 -12.66 3.14
C LEU A 65 13.79 -13.54 4.41
N ALA A 66 15.01 -13.84 4.85
CA ALA A 66 15.24 -14.57 6.10
C ALA A 66 14.83 -13.76 7.33
N ASP A 67 15.20 -12.46 7.40
CA ASP A 67 14.76 -11.57 8.49
C ASP A 67 13.23 -11.44 8.52
N LEU A 68 12.60 -11.24 7.37
CA LEU A 68 11.15 -11.12 7.29
C LEU A 68 10.45 -12.43 7.70
N ARG A 69 10.98 -13.59 7.31
CA ARG A 69 10.48 -14.91 7.73
C ARG A 69 10.61 -15.13 9.24
N ALA A 70 11.73 -14.69 9.84
CA ALA A 70 11.94 -14.80 11.28
C ALA A 70 10.95 -13.99 12.12
N ARG A 71 10.34 -12.96 11.51
CA ARG A 71 9.25 -12.17 12.14
C ARG A 71 7.90 -12.86 12.08
N ALA A 72 7.79 -13.96 11.33
CA ALA A 72 6.58 -14.77 11.17
C ALA A 72 5.31 -13.94 10.88
N PRO A 73 5.27 -13.14 9.81
CA PRO A 73 4.05 -12.39 9.47
C PRO A 73 2.94 -13.34 9.04
N ASP A 74 1.70 -13.07 9.49
CA ASP A 74 0.52 -13.82 9.06
C ASP A 74 0.12 -13.47 7.63
N VAL A 75 0.27 -12.20 7.25
CA VAL A 75 -0.09 -11.65 5.94
C VAL A 75 0.84 -10.49 5.56
N LEU A 76 1.06 -10.28 4.29
CA LEU A 76 1.73 -9.09 3.77
C LEU A 76 0.69 -8.11 3.22
N LEU A 77 0.61 -6.91 3.77
CA LEU A 77 -0.27 -5.87 3.25
C LEU A 77 0.54 -4.83 2.47
N VAL A 78 0.13 -4.58 1.24
CA VAL A 78 0.79 -3.64 0.32
C VAL A 78 -0.11 -2.44 0.06
N ALA A 79 0.46 -1.24 0.11
CA ALA A 79 -0.17 -0.01 -0.31
C ALA A 79 0.89 0.87 -1.02
N SER A 80 0.75 1.07 -2.32
CA SER A 80 1.66 1.91 -3.14
C SER A 80 3.14 1.60 -2.93
N TYR A 81 3.57 0.33 -3.00
CA TYR A 81 4.98 -0.03 -2.75
C TYR A 81 5.89 0.22 -3.95
N GLY A 82 5.36 0.01 -5.17
CA GLY A 82 6.08 0.27 -6.43
C GLY A 82 7.16 -0.76 -6.78
N VAL A 83 7.19 -1.91 -6.09
CA VAL A 83 8.09 -3.03 -6.37
C VAL A 83 7.26 -4.26 -6.71
N ILE A 84 7.61 -4.94 -7.79
CA ILE A 84 6.99 -6.22 -8.17
C ILE A 84 7.41 -7.28 -7.14
N MET A 85 6.43 -7.88 -6.48
CA MET A 85 6.66 -8.91 -5.49
C MET A 85 6.83 -10.28 -6.16
N LYS A 86 8.05 -10.83 -6.05
CA LYS A 86 8.35 -12.17 -6.58
C LYS A 86 7.78 -13.26 -5.65
N GLU A 87 7.62 -14.45 -6.20
CA GLU A 87 7.03 -15.62 -5.52
C GLU A 87 7.63 -15.88 -4.13
N ALA A 88 8.96 -15.82 -4.00
CA ALA A 88 9.64 -16.04 -2.72
C ALA A 88 9.23 -15.06 -1.62
N LEU A 89 8.86 -13.82 -1.97
CA LEU A 89 8.34 -12.84 -1.04
C LEU A 89 6.85 -13.08 -0.75
N LEU A 90 6.06 -13.39 -1.78
CA LEU A 90 4.63 -13.68 -1.63
C LEU A 90 4.36 -14.91 -0.76
N ALA A 91 5.25 -15.90 -0.82
CA ALA A 91 5.14 -17.16 -0.06
C ALA A 91 5.62 -17.05 1.40
N LEU A 92 6.03 -15.87 1.89
CA LEU A 92 6.53 -15.73 3.27
C LEU A 92 5.43 -15.82 4.32
N ALA A 93 4.25 -15.36 4.00
CA ALA A 93 3.14 -15.30 4.94
C ALA A 93 2.09 -16.38 4.60
N PRO A 94 1.53 -17.10 5.59
CA PRO A 94 0.57 -18.19 5.35
C PRO A 94 -0.71 -17.71 4.65
N HIS A 95 -1.15 -16.47 4.90
CA HIS A 95 -2.31 -15.87 4.22
C HIS A 95 -1.93 -15.12 2.95
N GLY A 96 -0.64 -15.21 2.51
CA GLY A 96 -0.15 -14.57 1.29
C GLY A 96 -0.01 -13.06 1.41
N ALA A 97 -0.27 -12.37 0.30
CA ALA A 97 -0.14 -10.93 0.23
C ALA A 97 -1.41 -10.27 -0.31
N LEU A 98 -1.81 -9.17 0.30
CA LEU A 98 -2.93 -8.32 -0.07
C LEU A 98 -2.44 -6.97 -0.56
N ASN A 99 -3.14 -6.37 -1.52
CA ASN A 99 -2.85 -5.03 -2.02
C ASN A 99 -4.09 -4.13 -1.88
N VAL A 100 -3.89 -2.96 -1.28
CA VAL A 100 -4.87 -1.88 -1.28
C VAL A 100 -4.65 -1.06 -2.55
N HIS A 101 -5.53 -1.22 -3.53
CA HIS A 101 -5.44 -0.60 -4.83
C HIS A 101 -6.46 0.54 -4.98
N ALA A 102 -6.00 1.72 -5.41
CA ALA A 102 -6.82 2.92 -5.48
C ALA A 102 -7.67 2.99 -6.76
N SER A 103 -8.39 1.92 -7.08
CA SER A 103 -9.44 1.85 -8.10
C SER A 103 -10.44 0.73 -7.79
N LEU A 104 -11.56 0.74 -8.51
CA LEU A 104 -12.50 -0.38 -8.56
C LEU A 104 -12.01 -1.41 -9.59
N LEU A 105 -11.19 -2.37 -9.15
CA LEU A 105 -10.70 -3.43 -10.02
C LEU A 105 -11.85 -4.23 -10.65
N PRO A 106 -11.71 -4.66 -11.90
CA PRO A 106 -10.51 -4.70 -12.74
C PRO A 106 -10.19 -3.42 -13.51
N ARG A 107 -10.89 -2.30 -13.26
CA ARG A 107 -10.62 -1.02 -13.92
C ARG A 107 -9.33 -0.40 -13.37
N HIS A 108 -8.62 0.31 -14.24
CA HIS A 108 -7.41 1.09 -13.89
C HIS A 108 -6.36 0.28 -13.12
N ARG A 109 -6.06 -0.94 -13.58
CA ARG A 109 -4.89 -1.70 -13.13
C ARG A 109 -3.61 -0.90 -13.33
N GLY A 110 -2.58 -1.16 -12.53
CA GLY A 110 -1.26 -0.58 -12.68
C GLY A 110 -0.97 0.60 -11.75
N ALA A 111 0.07 1.37 -12.09
CA ALA A 111 0.73 2.28 -11.16
C ALA A 111 0.00 3.61 -10.90
N SER A 112 -0.97 4.00 -11.71
CA SER A 112 -1.59 5.35 -11.67
C SER A 112 -3.12 5.31 -11.77
N PRO A 113 -3.82 4.53 -10.92
CA PRO A 113 -5.26 4.32 -11.05
C PRO A 113 -6.07 5.61 -10.87
N ILE A 114 -5.64 6.49 -9.96
CA ILE A 114 -6.33 7.75 -9.66
C ILE A 114 -6.34 8.68 -10.89
N GLN A 115 -5.15 8.88 -11.48
CA GLN A 115 -5.02 9.69 -12.69
C GLN A 115 -5.77 9.06 -13.87
N ALA A 116 -5.74 7.74 -13.97
CA ALA A 116 -6.44 7.02 -15.02
C ALA A 116 -7.97 7.21 -14.94
N ALA A 117 -8.56 7.16 -13.74
CA ALA A 117 -9.98 7.40 -13.53
C ALA A 117 -10.40 8.82 -13.94
N ILE A 118 -9.61 9.84 -13.56
CA ILE A 118 -9.86 11.23 -13.95
C ILE A 118 -9.76 11.41 -15.47
N LEU A 119 -8.70 10.90 -16.08
CA LEU A 119 -8.47 11.01 -17.54
C LEU A 119 -9.54 10.27 -18.35
N ALA A 120 -10.10 9.19 -17.80
CA ALA A 120 -11.20 8.45 -18.40
C ALA A 120 -12.56 9.17 -18.27
N GLY A 121 -12.64 10.22 -17.45
CA GLY A 121 -13.90 10.92 -17.17
C GLY A 121 -14.88 10.07 -16.36
N ASP A 122 -14.36 9.18 -15.50
CA ASP A 122 -15.21 8.32 -14.69
C ASP A 122 -16.01 9.15 -13.68
N ALA A 123 -17.29 8.82 -13.53
CA ALA A 123 -18.15 9.45 -12.53
C ALA A 123 -17.92 8.88 -11.12
N THR A 124 -17.36 7.67 -11.03
CA THR A 124 -17.08 6.96 -9.78
C THR A 124 -15.72 6.30 -9.83
N THR A 125 -15.11 6.16 -8.67
CA THR A 125 -13.90 5.38 -8.43
C THR A 125 -14.02 4.68 -7.08
N GLY A 126 -12.92 4.21 -6.52
CA GLY A 126 -12.93 3.58 -5.21
C GLY A 126 -11.62 2.94 -4.85
N VAL A 127 -11.68 2.06 -3.86
CA VAL A 127 -10.54 1.25 -3.42
C VAL A 127 -10.94 -0.21 -3.45
N SER A 128 -10.02 -1.05 -3.93
CA SER A 128 -10.15 -2.51 -3.88
C SER A 128 -9.06 -3.10 -3.01
N LEU A 129 -9.42 -4.04 -2.14
CA LEU A 129 -8.49 -4.95 -1.49
C LEU A 129 -8.46 -6.24 -2.28
N GLN A 130 -7.29 -6.59 -2.81
CA GLN A 130 -7.10 -7.78 -3.64
C GLN A 130 -5.98 -8.67 -3.15
N ARG A 131 -6.03 -9.96 -3.47
CA ARG A 131 -4.87 -10.85 -3.36
C ARG A 131 -3.81 -10.46 -4.38
N ILE A 132 -2.55 -10.49 -3.99
CA ILE A 132 -1.46 -10.30 -4.95
C ILE A 132 -1.14 -11.64 -5.60
N VAL A 133 -1.10 -11.62 -6.93
CA VAL A 133 -0.64 -12.72 -7.79
C VAL A 133 0.53 -12.22 -8.67
N GLN A 134 1.17 -13.11 -9.44
CA GLN A 134 2.30 -12.72 -10.30
C GLN A 134 1.92 -11.72 -11.39
N ARG A 135 0.68 -11.75 -11.85
CA ARG A 135 0.16 -10.78 -12.82
C ARG A 135 -0.30 -9.52 -12.10
N LEU A 136 0.10 -8.37 -12.67
CA LEU A 136 -0.17 -7.07 -12.05
C LEU A 136 -1.67 -6.81 -11.93
N ASP A 137 -2.13 -6.64 -10.70
CA ASP A 137 -3.51 -6.32 -10.32
C ASP A 137 -4.58 -7.24 -10.94
N GLU A 138 -4.26 -8.54 -11.07
CA GLU A 138 -5.16 -9.58 -11.59
C GLU A 138 -5.63 -10.58 -10.52
N GLY A 139 -5.27 -10.37 -9.26
CA GLY A 139 -5.72 -11.23 -8.18
C GLY A 139 -7.19 -11.03 -7.80
N ASP A 140 -7.73 -11.96 -7.06
CA ASP A 140 -9.11 -11.91 -6.59
C ASP A 140 -9.35 -10.70 -5.70
N VAL A 141 -10.40 -9.94 -5.98
CA VAL A 141 -10.86 -8.83 -5.15
C VAL A 141 -11.65 -9.38 -3.99
N LEU A 142 -11.16 -9.12 -2.77
CA LEU A 142 -11.82 -9.54 -1.53
C LEU A 142 -12.90 -8.56 -1.11
N LEU A 143 -12.57 -7.25 -1.19
CA LEU A 143 -13.46 -6.15 -0.85
C LEU A 143 -13.26 -5.00 -1.84
N ALA A 144 -14.32 -4.24 -2.07
CA ALA A 144 -14.25 -2.97 -2.81
C ALA A 144 -15.19 -1.94 -2.19
N ARG A 145 -14.79 -0.67 -2.22
CA ARG A 145 -15.63 0.47 -1.83
C ARG A 145 -15.60 1.54 -2.90
N GLU A 146 -16.78 1.93 -3.32
CA GLU A 146 -16.99 2.96 -4.34
C GLU A 146 -17.16 4.33 -3.70
N MET A 147 -16.73 5.36 -4.42
CA MET A 147 -17.00 6.77 -4.12
C MET A 147 -17.17 7.57 -5.41
N PRO A 148 -17.97 8.66 -5.40
CA PRO A 148 -18.10 9.53 -6.56
C PRO A 148 -16.81 10.33 -6.80
N ILE A 149 -16.59 10.73 -8.06
CA ILE A 149 -15.56 11.71 -8.46
C ILE A 149 -16.27 13.04 -8.73
N ALA A 150 -15.89 14.10 -8.00
CA ALA A 150 -16.37 15.43 -8.30
C ALA A 150 -15.90 15.89 -9.69
N ALA A 151 -16.74 16.63 -10.41
CA ALA A 151 -16.47 17.00 -11.80
C ALA A 151 -15.18 17.82 -12.01
N ASP A 152 -14.73 18.50 -10.99
CA ASP A 152 -13.53 19.34 -10.97
C ASP A 152 -12.41 18.76 -10.08
N ALA A 153 -12.55 17.49 -9.63
CA ALA A 153 -11.61 16.84 -8.74
C ALA A 153 -10.21 16.74 -9.37
N THR A 154 -9.22 17.16 -8.62
CA THR A 154 -7.82 16.90 -8.95
C THR A 154 -7.37 15.53 -8.44
N ALA A 155 -6.29 15.00 -9.00
CA ALA A 155 -5.71 13.74 -8.53
C ALA A 155 -5.24 13.81 -7.06
N GLY A 156 -4.84 15.00 -6.59
CA GLY A 156 -4.43 15.22 -5.21
C GLY A 156 -5.61 15.14 -4.23
N GLU A 157 -6.73 15.78 -4.56
CA GLU A 157 -7.96 15.73 -3.77
C GLU A 157 -8.52 14.31 -3.72
N LEU A 158 -8.62 13.66 -4.90
CA LEU A 158 -9.12 12.28 -4.97
C LEU A 158 -8.24 11.30 -4.18
N LEU A 159 -6.92 11.49 -4.21
CA LEU A 159 -5.99 10.71 -3.40
C LEU A 159 -6.22 10.93 -1.90
N ALA A 160 -6.48 12.17 -1.48
CA ALA A 160 -6.73 12.50 -0.08
C ALA A 160 -8.02 11.86 0.46
N GLU A 161 -9.01 11.62 -0.39
CA GLU A 161 -10.25 10.91 -0.04
C GLU A 161 -10.09 9.38 -0.10
N LEU A 162 -9.40 8.86 -1.11
CA LEU A 162 -9.21 7.42 -1.30
C LEU A 162 -8.25 6.79 -0.27
N ALA A 163 -7.27 7.53 0.23
CA ALA A 163 -6.27 6.97 1.13
C ALA A 163 -6.83 6.59 2.52
N PRO A 164 -7.69 7.40 3.18
CA PRO A 164 -8.42 6.96 4.37
C PRO A 164 -9.32 5.76 4.11
N LEU A 165 -10.07 5.76 3.00
CA LEU A 165 -10.92 4.63 2.59
C LEU A 165 -10.09 3.36 2.41
N GLY A 166 -8.86 3.49 1.89
CA GLY A 166 -7.89 2.41 1.79
C GLY A 166 -7.48 1.84 3.16
N GLY A 167 -7.38 2.69 4.17
CA GLY A 167 -7.13 2.25 5.54
C GLY A 167 -8.30 1.48 6.15
N GLU A 168 -9.52 1.93 5.90
CA GLU A 168 -10.73 1.25 6.38
C GLU A 168 -10.88 -0.15 5.76
N ILE A 169 -10.79 -0.23 4.44
CA ILE A 169 -10.94 -1.52 3.72
C ILE A 169 -9.80 -2.49 4.06
N ALA A 170 -8.60 -1.98 4.38
CA ALA A 170 -7.48 -2.80 4.82
C ALA A 170 -7.78 -3.48 6.16
N VAL A 171 -8.30 -2.74 7.15
CA VAL A 171 -8.67 -3.30 8.45
C VAL A 171 -9.81 -4.29 8.29
N GLU A 172 -10.89 -3.92 7.60
CA GLU A 172 -12.03 -4.81 7.36
C GLU A 172 -11.62 -6.11 6.67
N GLY A 173 -10.73 -6.05 5.70
CA GLY A 173 -10.26 -7.24 5.00
C GLY A 173 -9.29 -8.11 5.80
N LEU A 174 -8.68 -7.58 6.86
CA LEU A 174 -7.88 -8.36 7.80
C LEU A 174 -8.74 -9.01 8.90
N ASP A 175 -9.98 -8.58 9.06
CA ASP A 175 -10.96 -9.18 9.97
C ASP A 175 -11.67 -10.40 9.36
N LEU A 176 -11.52 -10.65 8.03
CA LEU A 176 -12.12 -11.78 7.30
C LEU A 176 -11.29 -13.07 7.45
#